data_049ae08f44fb621a5ab6ebb04e2bdc9d
#
_entry.id   049ae08f44fb621a5ab6ebb04e2bdc9d
#
_cell.length_a   1.000
_cell.length_b   1.000
_cell.length_c   1.000
_cell.angle_alpha   90.00
_cell.angle_beta   90.00
_cell.angle_gamma   90.00
#
_symmetry.space_group_name_H-M   'P 1'
#
loop_
_entity.id
_entity.type
_entity.pdbx_description
1 polymer ?
#
loop_
_entity_poly.entity_id
_entity_poly.type
_entity_poly.pdbx_seq_one_letter_code
_entity_poly.pdbx_strand_id
1 'polypeptide(L)'
;MKAIRSLCTISLLLAAAWSLAAQNPWKDGDNITGIRVGKHPARQSSALLFGSMENGGFRPAFEAASFWKAGVRAGTEVHEGSVSLAGNFSFTQKEGKDMMRSMFVHPGLYPFDLIEFTPGPKTLQTYAFDGGIAWGFSERWTVGGKVRFEADNYAKRKDLRHTNYYQDITVLPAVKYSFGTDRKLHIGLNGCYRSKSESVQAEQLGASGQTYDVFLDKGMMYGEREVWDGDGVHLAEAGVNRFPVREQTWGAAIQASYDAGLYGEFAYSRSFGEVGEKGYVWMRFPGEQVTARLTYLTEKGNYKGIFRLELKSNLQHLNEFVVDRENTGGVVTPISYTDDPKELSRRHTRSFLFRYDLYSPKLPHLMVLARRSWVTETATPAYPYADSLGVNIYSCSVAADYPVGRFLLGMKVDYAGGKADQPGLRSIDPSIPVEKPYRLEGDWVRRMEYMTADRLGLTISARYAFALGSVKGLFVGAEASWTHGFNVAVLPGADRKSATLQCGINF
;
A
#
# COMPACT_ATOMS: atom_id res chain seq x y z
N MET A 1 -21.94 43.19 11.22
CA MET A 1 -20.71 42.79 11.93
C MET A 1 -20.89 41.60 12.88
N LYS A 2 -22.00 41.42 13.62
CA LYS A 2 -22.20 40.23 14.47
C LYS A 2 -22.34 38.93 13.68
N ALA A 3 -23.00 38.92 12.52
CA ALA A 3 -23.14 37.74 11.65
C ALA A 3 -21.81 37.26 11.05
N ILE A 4 -20.88 38.15 10.72
CA ILE A 4 -19.57 37.79 10.18
C ILE A 4 -18.68 37.14 11.24
N ARG A 5 -18.75 37.59 12.51
CA ARG A 5 -18.04 36.93 13.61
C ARG A 5 -18.54 35.52 13.90
N SER A 6 -19.85 35.29 13.80
CA SER A 6 -20.45 33.97 14.01
C SER A 6 -20.09 32.98 12.89
N LEU A 7 -19.96 33.45 11.65
CA LEU A 7 -19.54 32.63 10.50
C LEU A 7 -18.05 32.24 10.55
N CYS A 8 -17.17 33.16 11.01
CA CYS A 8 -15.75 32.85 11.22
C CYS A 8 -15.55 31.81 12.34
N THR A 9 -16.40 31.83 13.39
CA THR A 9 -16.32 30.86 14.49
C THR A 9 -16.75 29.45 14.04
N ILE A 10 -17.72 29.32 13.13
CA ILE A 10 -18.17 28.03 12.60
C ILE A 10 -17.13 27.44 11.64
N SER A 11 -16.44 28.24 10.83
CA SER A 11 -15.36 27.78 9.94
C SER A 11 -14.13 27.32 10.72
N LEU A 12 -13.79 28.02 11.80
CA LEU A 12 -12.74 27.64 12.75
C LEU A 12 -13.08 26.35 13.52
N LEU A 13 -14.36 26.14 13.87
CA LEU A 13 -14.82 24.92 14.54
C LEU A 13 -14.77 23.70 13.61
N LEU A 14 -15.02 23.84 12.32
CA LEU A 14 -14.91 22.75 11.34
C LEU A 14 -13.45 22.37 11.06
N ALA A 15 -12.55 23.36 10.92
CA ALA A 15 -11.11 23.10 10.82
C ALA A 15 -10.54 22.55 12.12
N ALA A 16 -11.03 23.04 13.28
CA ALA A 16 -10.65 22.53 14.60
C ALA A 16 -11.17 21.11 14.88
N ALA A 17 -12.36 20.73 14.38
CA ALA A 17 -12.88 19.36 14.53
C ALA A 17 -12.01 18.35 13.76
N TRP A 18 -11.49 18.70 12.58
CA TRP A 18 -10.52 17.87 11.85
C TRP A 18 -9.17 17.79 12.56
N SER A 19 -8.71 18.88 13.19
CA SER A 19 -7.48 18.89 13.97
C SER A 19 -7.60 18.11 15.28
N LEU A 20 -8.78 18.07 15.89
CA LEU A 20 -9.04 17.30 17.13
C LEU A 20 -9.11 15.77 16.87
N ALA A 21 -9.69 15.34 15.75
CA ALA A 21 -9.74 13.91 15.39
C ALA A 21 -8.35 13.35 15.04
N ALA A 22 -7.43 14.19 14.58
CA ALA A 22 -6.04 13.81 14.28
C ALA A 22 -5.14 13.67 15.53
N GLN A 23 -5.66 13.91 16.74
CA GLN A 23 -4.86 14.02 17.96
C GLN A 23 -4.78 12.74 18.79
N ASN A 24 -5.50 11.69 18.43
CA ASN A 24 -5.38 10.41 19.11
C ASN A 24 -4.42 9.49 18.34
N PRO A 25 -3.17 9.33 18.81
CA PRO A 25 -2.16 8.53 18.10
C PRO A 25 -2.48 7.04 18.04
N TRP A 26 -3.39 6.56 18.88
CA TRP A 26 -3.90 5.19 18.80
C TRP A 26 -4.69 4.91 17.52
N LYS A 27 -5.26 5.96 16.89
CA LYS A 27 -6.00 5.84 15.63
C LYS A 27 -5.10 5.53 14.44
N ASP A 28 -3.81 5.87 14.55
CA ASP A 28 -2.79 5.54 13.53
C ASP A 28 -2.33 4.08 13.63
N GLY A 29 -2.67 3.39 14.74
CA GLY A 29 -2.32 2.00 15.02
C GLY A 29 -3.44 1.00 14.68
N ASP A 30 -3.16 -0.25 14.97
CA ASP A 30 -4.07 -1.38 14.70
C ASP A 30 -4.96 -1.73 15.89
N ASN A 31 -4.66 -1.21 17.07
CA ASN A 31 -5.40 -1.48 18.29
C ASN A 31 -6.66 -0.63 18.42
N ILE A 32 -7.82 -1.20 18.10
CA ILE A 32 -9.12 -0.49 18.10
C ILE A 32 -9.50 0.04 19.51
N THR A 33 -8.99 -0.55 20.58
CA THR A 33 -9.33 -0.11 21.95
C THR A 33 -8.85 1.30 22.25
N GLY A 34 -7.88 1.78 21.46
CA GLY A 34 -7.33 3.12 21.55
C GLY A 34 -8.29 4.23 21.15
N ILE A 35 -9.36 3.96 20.40
CA ILE A 35 -10.36 4.98 20.06
C ILE A 35 -11.07 5.57 21.28
N ARG A 36 -10.99 4.89 22.43
CA ARG A 36 -11.51 5.34 23.71
C ARG A 36 -10.50 6.14 24.55
N VAL A 37 -9.32 6.43 24.03
CA VAL A 37 -8.30 7.24 24.72
C VAL A 37 -8.47 8.71 24.37
N GLY A 38 -8.47 9.58 25.38
CA GLY A 38 -8.61 11.03 25.23
C GLY A 38 -10.05 11.49 25.02
N LYS A 39 -10.21 12.74 24.61
CA LYS A 39 -11.53 13.35 24.33
C LYS A 39 -11.94 13.02 22.89
N HIS A 40 -13.18 12.61 22.72
CA HIS A 40 -13.75 12.27 21.41
C HIS A 40 -15.20 12.81 21.31
N PRO A 41 -15.65 13.22 20.12
CA PRO A 41 -17.07 13.55 19.92
C PRO A 41 -17.92 12.27 20.04
N ALA A 42 -19.19 12.42 20.44
CA ALA A 42 -20.11 11.28 20.55
C ALA A 42 -20.30 10.57 19.19
N ARG A 43 -20.30 11.34 18.11
CA ARG A 43 -20.40 10.83 16.75
C ARG A 43 -19.62 11.72 15.78
N GLN A 44 -18.96 11.10 14.82
CA GLN A 44 -18.32 11.76 13.69
C GLN A 44 -18.51 10.88 12.46
N SER A 45 -19.06 11.45 11.40
CA SER A 45 -19.28 10.72 10.15
C SER A 45 -18.88 11.57 8.95
N SER A 46 -18.51 10.90 7.86
CA SER A 46 -18.17 11.57 6.60
C SER A 46 -18.56 10.69 5.43
N ALA A 47 -18.92 11.34 4.32
CA ALA A 47 -19.06 10.69 3.03
C ALA A 47 -18.43 11.57 1.95
N LEU A 48 -17.76 10.94 0.99
CA LEU A 48 -17.00 11.60 -0.07
C LEU A 48 -17.19 10.86 -1.38
N LEU A 49 -17.51 11.60 -2.45
CA LEU A 49 -17.41 11.17 -3.84
C LEU A 49 -16.21 11.87 -4.48
N PHE A 50 -15.46 11.16 -5.30
CA PHE A 50 -14.34 11.75 -6.03
C PHE A 50 -14.20 11.20 -7.43
N GLY A 51 -13.64 12.02 -8.33
CA GLY A 51 -13.18 11.62 -9.65
C GLY A 51 -11.80 12.21 -9.91
N SER A 52 -10.92 11.45 -10.53
CA SER A 52 -9.55 11.87 -10.81
C SER A 52 -9.11 11.38 -12.18
N MET A 53 -8.27 12.17 -12.83
CA MET A 53 -7.60 11.83 -14.09
C MET A 53 -6.10 12.01 -13.88
N GLU A 54 -5.31 11.10 -14.46
CA GLU A 54 -3.87 11.18 -14.40
C GLU A 54 -3.26 10.80 -15.74
N ASN A 55 -2.20 11.50 -16.14
CA ASN A 55 -1.45 11.24 -17.37
C ASN A 55 0.02 11.62 -17.24
N GLY A 56 0.86 11.02 -18.08
CA GLY A 56 2.27 11.36 -18.18
C GLY A 56 3.19 10.15 -18.32
N GLY A 57 4.44 10.45 -18.70
CA GLY A 57 5.46 9.45 -19.00
C GLY A 57 6.34 9.09 -17.81
N PHE A 58 6.41 9.91 -16.76
CA PHE A 58 7.15 9.60 -15.55
C PHE A 58 6.38 8.57 -14.70
N ARG A 59 6.56 7.29 -15.04
CA ARG A 59 5.79 6.18 -14.47
C ARG A 59 6.54 4.85 -14.55
N PRO A 60 6.26 3.90 -13.64
CA PRO A 60 6.78 2.54 -13.74
C PRO A 60 6.19 1.82 -14.96
N ALA A 61 6.81 0.73 -15.38
CA ALA A 61 6.47 0.01 -16.61
C ALA A 61 5.04 -0.55 -16.63
N PHE A 62 4.52 -0.96 -15.47
CA PHE A 62 3.19 -1.56 -15.31
C PHE A 62 2.04 -0.53 -15.23
N GLU A 63 2.36 0.75 -15.12
CA GLU A 63 1.34 1.77 -14.93
C GLU A 63 0.87 2.37 -16.25
N ALA A 64 -0.40 2.79 -16.31
CA ALA A 64 -1.00 3.40 -17.48
C ALA A 64 -0.35 4.75 -17.83
N ALA A 65 -0.22 5.05 -19.12
CA ALA A 65 0.16 6.39 -19.57
C ALA A 65 -0.91 7.44 -19.23
N SER A 66 -2.18 7.02 -19.27
CA SER A 66 -3.31 7.80 -18.78
C SER A 66 -4.35 6.88 -18.16
N PHE A 67 -4.99 7.35 -17.07
CA PHE A 67 -6.12 6.66 -16.47
C PHE A 67 -7.12 7.66 -15.88
N TRP A 68 -8.34 7.21 -15.71
CA TRP A 68 -9.31 7.82 -14.84
C TRP A 68 -9.61 6.92 -13.64
N LYS A 69 -10.01 7.54 -12.55
CA LYS A 69 -10.38 6.88 -11.30
C LYS A 69 -11.57 7.61 -10.69
N ALA A 70 -12.59 6.88 -10.26
CA ALA A 70 -13.71 7.45 -9.51
C ALA A 70 -14.06 6.54 -8.33
N GLY A 71 -14.66 7.11 -7.30
CA GLY A 71 -15.01 6.32 -6.14
C GLY A 71 -15.81 7.05 -5.09
N VAL A 72 -16.20 6.27 -4.09
CA VAL A 72 -16.89 6.72 -2.88
C VAL A 72 -16.12 6.27 -1.65
N ARG A 73 -16.11 7.11 -0.62
CA ARG A 73 -15.60 6.79 0.71
C ARG A 73 -16.63 7.24 1.73
N ALA A 74 -16.88 6.41 2.73
CA ALA A 74 -17.73 6.76 3.86
C ALA A 74 -17.07 6.24 5.14
N GLY A 75 -17.16 7.01 6.20
CA GLY A 75 -16.60 6.64 7.50
C GLY A 75 -17.46 7.15 8.63
N THR A 76 -17.47 6.39 9.73
CA THR A 76 -18.18 6.78 10.95
C THR A 76 -17.40 6.32 12.17
N GLU A 77 -17.48 7.12 13.22
CA GLU A 77 -17.02 6.80 14.56
C GLU A 77 -18.12 7.21 15.53
N VAL A 78 -18.51 6.29 16.42
CA VAL A 78 -19.61 6.50 17.40
C VAL A 78 -19.12 6.06 18.77
N HIS A 79 -19.40 6.86 19.78
CA HIS A 79 -19.11 6.57 21.18
C HIS A 79 -20.41 6.66 21.98
N GLU A 80 -20.85 5.51 22.49
CA GLU A 80 -22.08 5.41 23.29
C GLU A 80 -21.82 4.60 24.57
N GLY A 81 -21.83 5.28 25.69
CA GLY A 81 -21.57 4.67 26.99
C GLY A 81 -20.22 3.92 27.04
N SER A 82 -20.27 2.62 27.28
CA SER A 82 -19.11 1.75 27.37
C SER A 82 -18.64 1.22 26.00
N VAL A 83 -19.37 1.48 24.92
CA VAL A 83 -19.08 0.96 23.57
C VAL A 83 -18.63 2.08 22.64
N SER A 84 -17.64 1.80 21.81
CA SER A 84 -17.21 2.66 20.71
C SER A 84 -17.08 1.84 19.45
N LEU A 85 -17.55 2.40 18.34
CA LEU A 85 -17.55 1.78 17.02
C LEU A 85 -16.81 2.70 16.05
N ALA A 86 -16.01 2.13 15.18
CA ALA A 86 -15.45 2.84 14.05
C ALA A 86 -15.56 1.98 12.79
N GLY A 87 -15.85 2.61 11.66
CA GLY A 87 -15.90 1.91 10.39
C GLY A 87 -15.70 2.83 9.22
N ASN A 88 -14.99 2.34 8.21
CA ASN A 88 -14.75 3.00 6.95
C ASN A 88 -15.05 2.02 5.82
N PHE A 89 -15.67 2.51 4.79
CA PHE A 89 -15.92 1.81 3.53
C PHE A 89 -15.40 2.65 2.37
N SER A 90 -14.81 2.00 1.39
CA SER A 90 -14.50 2.65 0.12
C SER A 90 -14.74 1.71 -1.05
N PHE A 91 -15.24 2.29 -2.14
CA PHE A 91 -15.27 1.69 -3.45
C PHE A 91 -14.51 2.59 -4.41
N THR A 92 -13.70 1.98 -5.28
CA THR A 92 -12.94 2.70 -6.30
C THR A 92 -12.96 1.91 -7.60
N GLN A 93 -13.19 2.60 -8.71
CA GLN A 93 -12.97 2.08 -10.05
C GLN A 93 -11.88 2.89 -10.74
N LYS A 94 -10.90 2.20 -11.33
CA LYS A 94 -9.81 2.77 -12.14
C LYS A 94 -9.82 2.09 -13.50
N GLU A 95 -9.65 2.88 -14.57
CA GLU A 95 -9.45 2.36 -15.92
C GLU A 95 -8.25 3.05 -16.56
N GLY A 96 -7.28 2.26 -16.95
CA GLY A 96 -6.05 2.71 -17.59
C GLY A 96 -5.93 2.21 -19.02
N LYS A 97 -5.31 3.04 -19.88
CA LYS A 97 -5.03 2.71 -21.29
C LYS A 97 -3.60 2.22 -21.42
N ASP A 98 -3.38 1.33 -22.41
CA ASP A 98 -2.05 0.84 -22.80
C ASP A 98 -1.21 0.30 -21.64
N MET A 99 -1.87 -0.40 -20.71
CA MET A 99 -1.24 -1.08 -19.60
C MET A 99 -0.68 -2.43 -20.05
N MET A 100 0.50 -2.76 -19.55
CA MET A 100 1.19 -4.03 -19.79
C MET A 100 2.12 -4.34 -18.60
N ARG A 101 2.91 -5.34 -18.66
CA ARG A 101 3.82 -5.84 -17.62
C ARG A 101 3.07 -6.58 -16.54
N SER A 102 3.19 -6.21 -15.28
CA SER A 102 2.62 -6.99 -14.20
C SER A 102 1.16 -7.38 -14.45
N MET A 103 0.87 -8.66 -14.25
CA MET A 103 -0.47 -9.20 -14.28
C MET A 103 -1.13 -9.15 -12.88
N PHE A 104 -0.39 -8.88 -11.81
CA PHE A 104 -0.93 -8.75 -10.46
C PHE A 104 -1.64 -7.42 -10.22
N VAL A 105 -2.62 -7.45 -9.32
CA VAL A 105 -3.37 -6.26 -8.88
C VAL A 105 -2.45 -5.23 -8.24
N HIS A 106 -1.51 -5.69 -7.41
CA HIS A 106 -0.54 -4.86 -6.69
C HIS A 106 0.90 -5.22 -7.08
N PRO A 107 1.43 -4.66 -8.18
CA PRO A 107 2.79 -4.93 -8.64
C PRO A 107 3.84 -4.65 -7.55
N GLY A 108 4.76 -5.60 -7.34
CA GLY A 108 5.79 -5.52 -6.32
C GLY A 108 5.35 -5.90 -4.89
N LEU A 109 4.10 -6.33 -4.69
CA LEU A 109 3.63 -6.89 -3.42
C LEU A 109 4.37 -8.20 -3.08
N TYR A 110 4.53 -9.06 -4.07
CA TYR A 110 5.22 -10.34 -3.96
C TYR A 110 6.71 -10.21 -4.33
N PRO A 111 7.59 -11.14 -3.91
CA PRO A 111 9.00 -11.15 -4.34
C PRO A 111 9.21 -11.69 -5.76
N PHE A 112 8.15 -11.96 -6.48
CA PHE A 112 8.09 -12.39 -7.90
C PHE A 112 7.03 -11.58 -8.63
N ASP A 113 7.02 -11.65 -9.97
CA ASP A 113 5.98 -11.04 -10.80
C ASP A 113 5.68 -11.92 -12.02
N LEU A 114 4.46 -11.84 -12.51
CA LEU A 114 4.05 -12.45 -13.78
C LEU A 114 3.87 -11.32 -14.80
N ILE A 115 4.76 -11.28 -15.80
CA ILE A 115 4.91 -10.15 -16.70
C ILE A 115 4.39 -10.52 -18.09
N GLU A 116 3.43 -9.75 -18.59
CA GLU A 116 2.92 -9.84 -19.96
C GLU A 116 3.44 -8.70 -20.83
N PHE A 117 3.44 -8.88 -22.16
CA PHE A 117 4.07 -7.96 -23.12
C PHE A 117 3.08 -7.24 -24.04
N THR A 118 1.81 -7.57 -23.99
CA THR A 118 0.80 -6.98 -24.86
C THR A 118 0.10 -5.78 -24.21
N PRO A 119 0.23 -4.56 -24.74
CA PRO A 119 -0.47 -3.41 -24.19
C PRO A 119 -1.99 -3.50 -24.40
N GLY A 120 -2.76 -3.09 -23.40
CA GLY A 120 -4.21 -3.07 -23.50
C GLY A 120 -4.90 -2.28 -22.37
N PRO A 121 -6.19 -2.01 -22.49
CA PRO A 121 -6.95 -1.37 -21.41
C PRO A 121 -7.12 -2.34 -20.25
N LYS A 122 -6.86 -1.85 -19.03
CA LYS A 122 -7.10 -2.60 -17.78
C LYS A 122 -8.04 -1.83 -16.86
N THR A 123 -8.96 -2.55 -16.25
CA THR A 123 -9.93 -2.03 -15.28
C THR A 123 -9.66 -2.65 -13.92
N LEU A 124 -9.59 -1.83 -12.88
CA LEU A 124 -9.45 -2.26 -11.48
C LEU A 124 -10.63 -1.73 -10.68
N GLN A 125 -11.34 -2.62 -9.99
CA GLN A 125 -12.37 -2.29 -9.02
C GLN A 125 -11.91 -2.75 -7.64
N THR A 126 -11.85 -1.82 -6.69
CA THR A 126 -11.43 -2.09 -5.31
C THR A 126 -12.59 -1.81 -4.35
N TYR A 127 -12.90 -2.79 -3.51
CA TYR A 127 -13.82 -2.68 -2.38
C TYR A 127 -13.01 -2.82 -1.10
N ALA A 128 -13.03 -1.83 -0.24
CA ALA A 128 -12.32 -1.91 1.03
C ALA A 128 -13.24 -1.54 2.20
N PHE A 129 -13.11 -2.29 3.27
CA PHE A 129 -13.78 -2.08 4.55
C PHE A 129 -12.75 -2.17 5.68
N ASP A 130 -12.82 -1.24 6.62
CA ASP A 130 -12.04 -1.24 7.86
C ASP A 130 -12.99 -0.87 8.99
N GLY A 131 -13.21 -1.76 9.94
CA GLY A 131 -14.15 -1.48 11.02
C GLY A 131 -13.89 -2.30 12.28
N GLY A 132 -14.34 -1.77 13.41
CA GLY A 132 -14.14 -2.44 14.68
C GLY A 132 -14.99 -1.88 15.81
N ILE A 133 -14.97 -2.63 16.89
CA ILE A 133 -15.67 -2.33 18.14
C ILE A 133 -14.69 -2.33 19.31
N ALA A 134 -14.85 -1.38 20.22
CA ALA A 134 -14.13 -1.32 21.49
C ALA A 134 -15.15 -1.22 22.63
N TRP A 135 -15.05 -2.12 23.60
CA TRP A 135 -15.91 -2.17 24.77
C TRP A 135 -15.10 -2.01 26.06
N GLY A 136 -15.38 -0.90 26.77
CA GLY A 136 -14.84 -0.66 28.11
C GLY A 136 -15.72 -1.33 29.15
N PHE A 137 -15.45 -2.60 29.50
CA PHE A 137 -16.23 -3.33 30.48
C PHE A 137 -15.90 -2.93 31.92
N SER A 138 -14.84 -2.17 32.13
CA SER A 138 -14.53 -1.47 33.38
C SER A 138 -13.82 -0.16 33.08
N GLU A 139 -13.61 0.66 34.12
CA GLU A 139 -12.88 1.91 34.00
C GLU A 139 -11.41 1.73 33.56
N ARG A 140 -10.84 0.55 33.80
CA ARG A 140 -9.42 0.24 33.49
C ARG A 140 -9.27 -0.63 32.27
N TRP A 141 -10.21 -1.50 31.96
CA TRP A 141 -10.09 -2.48 30.90
C TRP A 141 -10.96 -2.14 29.70
N THR A 142 -10.38 -2.21 28.54
CA THR A 142 -11.07 -2.13 27.25
C THR A 142 -10.65 -3.32 26.39
N VAL A 143 -11.62 -4.03 25.85
CA VAL A 143 -11.39 -5.09 24.84
C VAL A 143 -11.99 -4.67 23.52
N GLY A 144 -11.54 -5.25 22.43
CA GLY A 144 -12.10 -4.93 21.13
C GLY A 144 -11.59 -5.84 20.03
N GLY A 145 -12.12 -5.64 18.86
CA GLY A 145 -11.69 -6.32 17.64
C GLY A 145 -11.91 -5.44 16.42
N LYS A 146 -11.01 -5.54 15.47
CA LYS A 146 -11.04 -4.81 14.20
C LYS A 146 -10.90 -5.80 13.06
N VAL A 147 -11.62 -5.56 11.99
CA VAL A 147 -11.53 -6.32 10.73
C VAL A 147 -11.21 -5.35 9.61
N ARG A 148 -10.23 -5.70 8.77
CA ARG A 148 -9.97 -5.08 7.48
C ARG A 148 -10.26 -6.09 6.40
N PHE A 149 -10.88 -5.62 5.35
CA PHE A 149 -11.19 -6.41 4.19
C PHE A 149 -10.94 -5.59 2.93
N GLU A 150 -10.23 -6.16 1.96
CA GLU A 150 -10.08 -5.61 0.63
C GLU A 150 -10.35 -6.71 -0.39
N ALA A 151 -11.13 -6.38 -1.41
CA ALA A 151 -11.34 -7.25 -2.55
C ALA A 151 -11.18 -6.43 -3.82
N ASP A 152 -10.37 -6.95 -4.73
CA ASP A 152 -10.12 -6.35 -6.02
C ASP A 152 -10.54 -7.27 -7.15
N ASN A 153 -11.13 -6.65 -8.18
CA ASN A 153 -11.41 -7.27 -9.45
C ASN A 153 -10.59 -6.51 -10.52
N TYR A 154 -9.59 -7.17 -11.08
CA TYR A 154 -8.67 -6.59 -12.05
C TYR A 154 -8.76 -7.35 -13.36
N ALA A 155 -9.09 -6.65 -14.45
CA ALA A 155 -9.34 -7.28 -15.73
C ALA A 155 -8.68 -6.51 -16.88
N LYS A 156 -8.09 -7.26 -17.81
CA LYS A 156 -7.62 -6.80 -19.12
C LYS A 156 -8.54 -7.31 -20.22
N ARG A 157 -8.96 -6.42 -21.11
CA ARG A 157 -9.95 -6.75 -22.17
C ARG A 157 -9.34 -6.96 -23.55
N LYS A 158 -8.00 -7.00 -23.66
CA LYS A 158 -7.28 -7.27 -24.91
C LYS A 158 -6.41 -8.50 -24.70
N ASP A 159 -6.25 -9.35 -25.72
CA ASP A 159 -5.45 -10.57 -25.63
C ASP A 159 -3.95 -10.24 -25.43
N LEU A 160 -3.23 -10.89 -24.54
CA LEU A 160 -3.72 -11.91 -23.61
C LEU A 160 -4.70 -11.28 -22.62
N ARG A 161 -5.96 -11.74 -22.54
CA ARG A 161 -6.92 -11.28 -21.53
C ARG A 161 -6.63 -11.97 -20.22
N HIS A 162 -6.75 -11.24 -19.12
CA HIS A 162 -6.70 -11.84 -17.80
C HIS A 162 -7.71 -11.21 -16.86
N THR A 163 -8.16 -11.99 -15.91
CA THR A 163 -8.99 -11.54 -14.79
C THR A 163 -8.35 -12.01 -13.50
N ASN A 164 -8.16 -11.08 -12.56
CA ASN A 164 -7.65 -11.38 -11.24
C ASN A 164 -8.73 -11.19 -10.20
N TYR A 165 -8.78 -12.11 -9.26
CA TYR A 165 -9.54 -12.00 -8.02
C TYR A 165 -8.55 -11.91 -6.88
N TYR A 166 -8.45 -10.73 -6.28
CA TYR A 166 -7.64 -10.50 -5.09
C TYR A 166 -8.53 -10.33 -3.87
N GLN A 167 -8.12 -10.92 -2.76
CA GLN A 167 -8.78 -10.78 -1.47
C GLN A 167 -7.74 -10.69 -0.36
N ASP A 168 -7.97 -9.77 0.57
CA ASP A 168 -7.16 -9.55 1.77
C ASP A 168 -8.08 -9.36 2.97
N ILE A 169 -8.02 -10.24 3.93
CA ILE A 169 -8.75 -10.13 5.20
C ILE A 169 -7.78 -10.11 6.37
N THR A 170 -7.94 -9.15 7.26
CA THR A 170 -7.15 -9.04 8.49
C THR A 170 -8.07 -8.96 9.70
N VAL A 171 -7.80 -9.75 10.72
CA VAL A 171 -8.52 -9.75 12.01
C VAL A 171 -7.56 -9.37 13.12
N LEU A 172 -7.95 -8.41 13.94
CA LEU A 172 -7.12 -7.76 14.95
C LEU A 172 -7.84 -7.74 16.31
N PRO A 173 -7.82 -8.84 17.09
CA PRO A 173 -8.28 -8.82 18.48
C PRO A 173 -7.35 -7.92 19.31
N ALA A 174 -7.93 -7.18 20.25
CA ALA A 174 -7.18 -6.18 21.01
C ALA A 174 -7.67 -6.04 22.45
N VAL A 175 -6.74 -5.67 23.32
CA VAL A 175 -7.00 -5.34 24.72
C VAL A 175 -6.17 -4.13 25.12
N LYS A 176 -6.70 -3.33 26.07
CA LYS A 176 -6.01 -2.19 26.66
C LYS A 176 -6.28 -2.13 28.16
N TYR A 177 -5.25 -1.82 28.93
CA TYR A 177 -5.34 -1.54 30.36
C TYR A 177 -4.86 -0.12 30.67
N SER A 178 -5.58 0.57 31.57
CA SER A 178 -5.29 1.94 32.02
C SER A 178 -4.83 1.91 33.48
N PHE A 179 -3.59 2.36 33.72
CA PHE A 179 -2.92 2.32 35.02
C PHE A 179 -3.11 3.62 35.80
N GLY A 180 -3.00 3.51 37.13
CA GLY A 180 -3.07 4.63 38.07
C GLY A 180 -4.48 5.08 38.37
N THR A 181 -4.61 5.99 39.35
CA THR A 181 -5.89 6.62 39.74
C THR A 181 -6.34 7.65 38.71
N ASP A 182 -5.41 8.36 38.12
CA ASP A 182 -5.64 9.35 37.05
C ASP A 182 -5.71 8.74 35.65
N ARG A 183 -5.43 7.45 35.50
CA ARG A 183 -5.52 6.67 34.25
C ARG A 183 -4.77 7.28 33.07
N LYS A 184 -3.63 7.92 33.34
CA LYS A 184 -2.81 8.54 32.28
C LYS A 184 -1.95 7.57 31.51
N LEU A 185 -1.53 6.47 32.12
CA LEU A 185 -0.73 5.43 31.47
C LEU A 185 -1.67 4.36 30.92
N HIS A 186 -1.57 4.13 29.59
CA HIS A 186 -2.29 3.06 28.90
C HIS A 186 -1.30 2.10 28.27
N ILE A 187 -1.54 0.80 28.44
CA ILE A 187 -0.81 -0.27 27.74
C ILE A 187 -1.83 -1.09 26.96
N GLY A 188 -1.54 -1.32 25.70
CA GLY A 188 -2.35 -2.11 24.77
C GLY A 188 -1.58 -3.29 24.21
N LEU A 189 -2.33 -4.31 23.81
CA LEU A 189 -1.84 -5.47 23.08
C LEU A 189 -2.87 -5.80 22.01
N ASN A 190 -2.42 -6.10 20.80
CA ASN A 190 -3.28 -6.70 19.78
C ASN A 190 -2.57 -7.86 19.07
N GLY A 191 -3.38 -8.87 18.69
CA GLY A 191 -3.00 -9.90 17.74
C GLY A 191 -3.28 -9.45 16.31
N CYS A 192 -2.69 -10.14 15.35
CA CYS A 192 -2.93 -9.97 13.93
C CYS A 192 -2.98 -11.34 13.25
N TYR A 193 -4.08 -11.61 12.58
CA TYR A 193 -4.18 -12.68 11.59
C TYR A 193 -4.60 -12.07 10.26
N ARG A 194 -3.85 -12.31 9.19
CA ARG A 194 -4.15 -11.84 7.85
C ARG A 194 -4.10 -13.00 6.86
N SER A 195 -5.07 -13.07 5.99
CA SER A 195 -5.11 -14.02 4.88
C SER A 195 -5.28 -13.26 3.58
N LYS A 196 -4.33 -13.46 2.65
CA LYS A 196 -4.38 -12.92 1.30
C LYS A 196 -4.46 -14.03 0.28
N SER A 197 -5.20 -13.80 -0.78
CA SER A 197 -5.23 -14.65 -1.95
C SER A 197 -5.35 -13.82 -3.22
N GLU A 198 -4.66 -14.23 -4.26
CA GLU A 198 -4.80 -13.69 -5.61
C GLU A 198 -4.77 -14.85 -6.60
N SER A 199 -5.64 -14.82 -7.59
CA SER A 199 -5.65 -15.78 -8.69
C SER A 199 -5.69 -15.02 -10.00
N VAL A 200 -4.63 -15.14 -10.79
CA VAL A 200 -4.59 -14.65 -12.16
C VAL A 200 -5.15 -15.72 -13.07
N GLN A 201 -6.25 -15.43 -13.75
CA GLN A 201 -6.85 -16.31 -14.76
C GLN A 201 -6.70 -15.62 -16.11
N ALA A 202 -6.15 -16.30 -17.10
CA ALA A 202 -6.05 -15.74 -18.43
C ALA A 202 -6.78 -16.59 -19.46
N GLU A 203 -7.38 -15.93 -20.42
CA GLU A 203 -8.14 -16.52 -21.51
C GLU A 203 -7.67 -15.92 -22.83
N GLN A 204 -7.53 -16.78 -23.82
CA GLN A 204 -7.31 -16.40 -25.19
C GLN A 204 -8.64 -16.52 -25.94
N LEU A 205 -9.13 -15.39 -26.45
CA LEU A 205 -10.36 -15.35 -27.26
C LEU A 205 -10.09 -15.08 -28.74
N GLY A 206 -8.83 -15.02 -29.14
CA GLY A 206 -8.41 -14.83 -30.52
C GLY A 206 -8.46 -16.09 -31.38
N ALA A 207 -7.82 -16.05 -32.54
CA ALA A 207 -7.74 -17.19 -33.44
C ALA A 207 -7.06 -18.39 -32.74
N SER A 208 -7.63 -19.57 -32.90
CA SER A 208 -7.06 -20.81 -32.36
C SER A 208 -5.61 -20.98 -32.82
N GLY A 209 -4.70 -21.22 -31.87
CA GLY A 209 -3.27 -21.41 -32.14
C GLY A 209 -2.40 -20.18 -31.95
N GLN A 210 -2.93 -19.03 -31.53
CA GLN A 210 -2.10 -17.89 -31.13
C GLN A 210 -1.57 -18.11 -29.72
N THR A 211 -0.26 -17.98 -29.54
CA THR A 211 0.42 -18.06 -28.24
C THR A 211 0.88 -16.70 -27.79
N TYR A 212 1.00 -16.48 -26.50
CA TYR A 212 1.49 -15.25 -25.89
C TYR A 212 2.64 -15.56 -24.96
N ASP A 213 3.72 -14.80 -25.11
CA ASP A 213 4.82 -14.86 -24.16
C ASP A 213 4.42 -14.16 -22.86
N VAL A 214 4.68 -14.80 -21.75
CA VAL A 214 4.74 -14.23 -20.42
C VAL A 214 6.12 -14.47 -19.83
N PHE A 215 6.47 -13.73 -18.80
CA PHE A 215 7.74 -13.89 -18.12
C PHE A 215 7.50 -13.98 -16.61
N LEU A 216 7.96 -15.06 -16.02
CA LEU A 216 7.96 -15.22 -14.57
C LEU A 216 9.24 -14.60 -14.00
N ASP A 217 9.13 -13.37 -13.45
CA ASP A 217 10.20 -12.72 -12.68
C ASP A 217 10.35 -13.43 -11.33
N LYS A 218 11.51 -14.02 -11.10
CA LYS A 218 11.88 -14.74 -9.88
C LYS A 218 12.80 -13.90 -8.97
N GLY A 219 12.84 -12.58 -9.21
CA GLY A 219 13.62 -11.58 -8.47
C GLY A 219 14.64 -10.84 -9.36
N MET A 220 14.72 -9.52 -9.19
CA MET A 220 15.61 -8.62 -9.94
C MET A 220 15.45 -8.71 -11.47
N MET A 221 14.25 -9.04 -11.97
CA MET A 221 13.92 -9.30 -13.37
C MET A 221 14.66 -10.49 -14.00
N TYR A 222 15.27 -11.37 -13.18
CA TYR A 222 15.72 -12.69 -13.62
C TYR A 222 14.59 -13.68 -13.58
N GLY A 223 14.50 -14.54 -14.59
CA GLY A 223 13.43 -15.53 -14.64
C GLY A 223 13.34 -16.23 -15.98
N GLU A 224 12.18 -16.78 -16.26
CA GLU A 224 11.93 -17.65 -17.41
C GLU A 224 10.80 -17.11 -18.27
N ARG A 225 10.94 -17.30 -19.58
CA ARG A 225 9.84 -17.08 -20.51
C ARG A 225 8.95 -18.31 -20.53
N GLU A 226 7.68 -18.07 -20.36
CA GLU A 226 6.63 -19.06 -20.42
C GLU A 226 5.68 -18.75 -21.57
N VAL A 227 5.16 -19.75 -22.20
CA VAL A 227 4.14 -19.61 -23.24
C VAL A 227 2.78 -19.77 -22.58
N TRP A 228 1.92 -18.78 -22.80
CA TRP A 228 0.51 -18.88 -22.45
C TRP A 228 -0.29 -19.15 -23.72
N ASP A 229 -0.85 -20.33 -23.82
CA ASP A 229 -1.80 -20.73 -24.86
C ASP A 229 -3.20 -20.88 -24.26
N GLY A 230 -4.13 -21.53 -24.99
CA GLY A 230 -5.48 -21.77 -24.52
C GLY A 230 -5.57 -22.66 -23.28
N ASP A 231 -4.51 -23.39 -22.95
CA ASP A 231 -4.42 -24.31 -21.81
C ASP A 231 -3.76 -23.69 -20.57
N GLY A 232 -3.32 -22.41 -20.66
CA GLY A 232 -2.76 -21.65 -19.54
C GLY A 232 -1.23 -21.59 -19.51
N VAL A 233 -0.69 -21.19 -18.36
CA VAL A 233 0.76 -21.19 -18.10
C VAL A 233 1.19 -22.59 -17.69
N HIS A 234 2.04 -23.22 -18.49
CA HIS A 234 2.56 -24.56 -18.25
C HIS A 234 3.65 -24.60 -17.17
N LEU A 235 3.45 -23.91 -16.05
CA LEU A 235 4.45 -23.88 -14.96
C LEU A 235 4.52 -25.17 -14.16
N ALA A 236 3.43 -25.92 -14.10
CA ALA A 236 3.36 -27.12 -13.28
C ALA A 236 2.49 -28.23 -13.87
N GLU A 237 1.34 -27.94 -14.43
CA GLU A 237 0.38 -28.95 -14.86
C GLU A 237 -0.37 -28.49 -16.10
N ALA A 238 -0.48 -29.35 -17.10
CA ALA A 238 -1.28 -29.07 -18.29
C ALA A 238 -2.74 -28.88 -17.91
N GLY A 239 -3.39 -27.82 -18.41
CA GLY A 239 -4.80 -27.53 -18.17
C GLY A 239 -5.08 -26.67 -16.94
N VAL A 240 -4.08 -26.18 -16.23
CA VAL A 240 -4.26 -25.20 -15.15
C VAL A 240 -4.25 -23.78 -15.72
N ASN A 241 -5.43 -23.22 -15.93
CA ASN A 241 -5.62 -21.90 -16.55
C ASN A 241 -5.50 -20.73 -15.55
N ARG A 242 -4.74 -20.90 -14.47
CA ARG A 242 -4.61 -19.91 -13.42
C ARG A 242 -3.24 -19.94 -12.74
N PHE A 243 -2.88 -18.79 -12.17
CA PHE A 243 -1.70 -18.63 -11.34
C PHE A 243 -2.16 -18.23 -9.93
N PRO A 244 -2.35 -19.19 -9.01
CA PRO A 244 -2.88 -18.93 -7.68
C PRO A 244 -1.76 -18.59 -6.70
N VAL A 245 -1.97 -17.52 -5.93
CA VAL A 245 -1.09 -17.05 -4.86
C VAL A 245 -1.87 -16.99 -3.55
N ARG A 246 -1.29 -17.47 -2.47
CA ARG A 246 -1.87 -17.42 -1.12
C ARG A 246 -0.82 -17.01 -0.11
N GLU A 247 -1.20 -16.18 0.86
CA GLU A 247 -0.33 -15.77 1.94
C GLU A 247 -1.11 -15.68 3.25
N GLN A 248 -0.55 -16.22 4.32
CA GLN A 248 -1.06 -16.07 5.68
C GLN A 248 -0.02 -15.36 6.53
N THR A 249 -0.47 -14.40 7.34
CA THR A 249 0.40 -13.64 8.24
C THR A 249 -0.14 -13.72 9.67
N TRP A 250 0.76 -13.95 10.60
CA TRP A 250 0.51 -13.93 12.04
C TRP A 250 1.39 -12.89 12.69
N GLY A 251 0.85 -12.14 13.63
CA GLY A 251 1.60 -11.10 14.29
C GLY A 251 0.99 -10.65 15.60
N ALA A 252 1.73 -9.77 16.27
CA ALA A 252 1.27 -9.10 17.46
C ALA A 252 1.92 -7.72 17.56
N ALA A 253 1.27 -6.82 18.31
CA ALA A 253 1.81 -5.52 18.62
C ALA A 253 1.53 -5.14 20.08
N ILE A 254 2.49 -4.45 20.69
CA ILE A 254 2.36 -3.81 22.00
C ILE A 254 2.35 -2.30 21.82
N GLN A 255 1.45 -1.64 22.53
CA GLN A 255 1.34 -0.19 22.53
C GLN A 255 1.44 0.35 23.95
N ALA A 256 2.01 1.54 24.09
CA ALA A 256 1.99 2.29 25.35
C ALA A 256 1.70 3.76 25.05
N SER A 257 0.90 4.42 25.89
CA SER A 257 0.76 5.87 25.83
C SER A 257 0.68 6.50 27.22
N TYR A 258 1.18 7.73 27.32
CA TYR A 258 1.12 8.51 28.54
C TYR A 258 0.46 9.86 28.27
N ASP A 259 -0.59 10.17 29.04
CA ASP A 259 -1.36 11.45 29.04
C ASP A 259 -1.79 11.93 27.65
N ALA A 260 -2.12 11.00 26.73
CA ALA A 260 -2.40 11.23 25.31
C ALA A 260 -1.31 12.03 24.55
N GLY A 261 -0.22 12.41 25.22
CA GLY A 261 0.87 13.19 24.66
C GLY A 261 2.01 12.35 24.07
N LEU A 262 2.28 11.19 24.65
CA LEU A 262 3.32 10.26 24.18
C LEU A 262 2.68 8.91 23.87
N TYR A 263 2.99 8.38 22.69
CA TYR A 263 2.54 7.06 22.23
C TYR A 263 3.71 6.32 21.58
N GLY A 264 3.84 5.06 21.92
CA GLY A 264 4.77 4.13 21.30
C GLY A 264 4.09 2.84 20.90
N GLU A 265 4.50 2.27 19.79
CA GLU A 265 4.07 0.96 19.28
C GLU A 265 5.24 0.17 18.76
N PHE A 266 5.26 -1.12 19.07
CA PHE A 266 6.14 -2.10 18.46
C PHE A 266 5.31 -3.28 17.96
N ALA A 267 5.45 -3.61 16.69
CA ALA A 267 4.73 -4.69 16.03
C ALA A 267 5.70 -5.63 15.31
N TYR A 268 5.44 -6.94 15.42
CA TYR A 268 6.10 -8.00 14.68
C TYR A 268 5.09 -8.89 14.00
N SER A 269 5.37 -9.27 12.77
CA SER A 269 4.57 -10.27 12.06
C SER A 269 5.44 -11.15 11.17
N ARG A 270 4.98 -12.38 10.95
CA ARG A 270 5.60 -13.36 10.05
C ARG A 270 4.56 -13.85 9.06
N SER A 271 4.94 -13.89 7.79
CA SER A 271 4.09 -14.36 6.71
C SER A 271 4.62 -15.67 6.10
N PHE A 272 3.67 -16.45 5.56
CA PHE A 272 3.92 -17.70 4.84
C PHE A 272 3.11 -17.62 3.55
N GLY A 273 3.81 -17.45 2.46
CA GLY A 273 3.21 -17.36 1.13
C GLY A 273 3.53 -18.57 0.28
N GLU A 274 2.59 -18.95 -0.59
CA GLU A 274 2.72 -20.07 -1.53
C GLU A 274 2.13 -19.70 -2.89
N VAL A 275 2.75 -20.19 -3.95
CA VAL A 275 2.25 -20.16 -5.32
C VAL A 275 2.03 -21.61 -5.77
N GLY A 276 0.86 -21.89 -6.33
CA GLY A 276 0.48 -23.22 -6.80
C GLY A 276 -0.85 -23.70 -6.25
N GLU A 277 -1.31 -24.84 -6.75
CA GLU A 277 -2.54 -25.48 -6.33
C GLU A 277 -2.39 -26.22 -4.99
N LYS A 278 -3.51 -26.57 -4.38
CA LYS A 278 -3.51 -27.34 -3.14
C LYS A 278 -2.85 -28.71 -3.39
N GLY A 279 -1.78 -28.99 -2.64
CA GLY A 279 -0.98 -30.20 -2.82
C GLY A 279 0.09 -30.07 -3.90
N TYR A 280 0.20 -28.92 -4.55
CA TYR A 280 1.06 -28.66 -5.68
C TYR A 280 1.67 -27.26 -5.57
N VAL A 281 2.73 -27.12 -4.78
CA VAL A 281 3.38 -25.82 -4.50
C VAL A 281 4.61 -25.68 -5.38
N TRP A 282 4.67 -24.61 -6.20
CA TRP A 282 5.82 -24.31 -7.05
C TRP A 282 6.85 -23.43 -6.34
N MET A 283 6.36 -22.45 -5.59
CA MET A 283 7.20 -21.50 -4.87
C MET A 283 6.62 -21.23 -3.48
N ARG A 284 7.51 -20.96 -2.53
CA ARG A 284 7.16 -20.40 -1.21
C ARG A 284 7.88 -19.09 -1.00
N PHE A 285 7.16 -18.14 -0.39
CA PHE A 285 7.71 -16.82 -0.08
C PHE A 285 7.43 -16.44 1.38
N PRO A 286 8.22 -16.97 2.32
CA PRO A 286 8.14 -16.55 3.70
C PRO A 286 8.62 -15.10 3.85
N GLY A 287 8.06 -14.41 4.85
CA GLY A 287 8.44 -13.02 5.13
C GLY A 287 8.32 -12.66 6.60
N GLU A 288 9.01 -11.59 6.98
CA GLU A 288 8.98 -11.04 8.33
C GLU A 288 8.89 -9.52 8.26
N GLN A 289 8.07 -8.95 9.14
CA GLN A 289 7.94 -7.51 9.25
C GLN A 289 8.05 -7.06 10.70
N VAL A 290 8.86 -6.03 10.91
CA VAL A 290 8.96 -5.28 12.16
C VAL A 290 8.54 -3.84 11.91
N THR A 291 7.72 -3.28 12.81
CA THR A 291 7.35 -1.87 12.77
C THR A 291 7.50 -1.29 14.17
N ALA A 292 8.15 -0.14 14.29
CA ALA A 292 8.20 0.65 15.52
C ALA A 292 7.70 2.06 15.22
N ARG A 293 6.78 2.58 16.03
CA ARG A 293 6.22 3.93 15.92
C ARG A 293 6.36 4.69 17.22
N LEU A 294 6.63 5.97 17.10
CA LEU A 294 6.64 6.92 18.21
C LEU A 294 5.88 8.16 17.77
N THR A 295 4.91 8.59 18.59
CA THR A 295 4.20 9.87 18.38
C THR A 295 4.30 10.69 19.65
N TYR A 296 4.68 11.97 19.49
CA TYR A 296 4.76 12.91 20.58
C TYR A 296 3.96 14.17 20.25
N LEU A 297 3.00 14.51 21.12
CA LEU A 297 2.17 15.70 21.01
C LEU A 297 2.71 16.78 21.95
N THR A 298 2.84 17.97 21.44
CA THR A 298 3.20 19.17 22.23
C THR A 298 2.06 20.16 22.14
N GLU A 299 1.70 20.76 23.29
CA GLU A 299 0.75 21.85 23.34
C GLU A 299 1.39 23.01 24.11
N LYS A 300 1.50 24.18 23.47
CA LYS A 300 1.99 25.40 24.09
C LYS A 300 1.13 26.59 23.66
N GLY A 301 0.26 27.03 24.55
CA GLY A 301 -0.72 28.07 24.26
C GLY A 301 -1.67 27.63 23.13
N ASN A 302 -1.67 28.37 22.02
CA ASN A 302 -2.51 28.08 20.85
C ASN A 302 -1.81 27.19 19.79
N TYR A 303 -0.59 26.73 20.07
CA TYR A 303 0.18 25.91 19.14
C TYR A 303 0.13 24.46 19.56
N LYS A 304 -0.13 23.57 18.58
CA LYS A 304 -0.07 22.11 18.75
C LYS A 304 0.89 21.54 17.74
N GLY A 305 1.90 20.83 18.23
CA GLY A 305 2.87 20.11 17.42
C GLY A 305 2.67 18.61 17.56
N ILE A 306 2.76 17.87 16.45
CA ILE A 306 2.72 16.41 16.45
C ILE A 306 3.96 15.91 15.73
N PHE A 307 4.82 15.24 16.47
CA PHE A 307 5.98 14.53 15.93
C PHE A 307 5.64 13.05 15.77
N ARG A 308 5.94 12.48 14.63
CA ARG A 308 5.80 11.06 14.35
C ARG A 308 7.08 10.52 13.78
N LEU A 309 7.53 9.38 14.33
CA LEU A 309 8.63 8.59 13.83
C LEU A 309 8.10 7.18 13.53
N GLU A 310 8.48 6.63 12.38
CA GLU A 310 8.20 5.23 12.05
C GLU A 310 9.46 4.58 11.50
N LEU A 311 9.78 3.41 12.04
CA LEU A 311 10.78 2.48 11.54
C LEU A 311 10.05 1.25 11.05
N LYS A 312 10.32 0.82 9.82
CA LYS A 312 9.74 -0.40 9.25
C LYS A 312 10.86 -1.21 8.60
N SER A 313 10.85 -2.50 8.87
CA SER A 313 11.72 -3.50 8.23
C SER A 313 10.86 -4.61 7.69
N ASN A 314 10.99 -4.94 6.42
CA ASN A 314 10.27 -6.01 5.74
C ASN A 314 11.26 -6.88 4.98
N LEU A 315 11.32 -8.15 5.33
CA LEU A 315 12.14 -9.17 4.72
C LEU A 315 11.25 -10.18 4.02
N GLN A 316 11.53 -10.48 2.77
CA GLN A 316 10.84 -11.49 1.97
C GLN A 316 11.86 -12.37 1.27
N HIS A 317 11.60 -13.67 1.25
CA HIS A 317 12.37 -14.67 0.53
C HIS A 317 11.50 -15.26 -0.58
N LEU A 318 12.12 -15.74 -1.62
CA LEU A 318 11.48 -16.54 -2.66
C LEU A 318 12.24 -17.86 -2.78
N ASN A 319 11.56 -18.95 -2.48
CA ASN A 319 12.10 -20.30 -2.57
C ASN A 319 11.32 -21.07 -3.64
N GLU A 320 12.04 -21.74 -4.52
CA GLU A 320 11.47 -22.58 -5.57
C GLU A 320 11.58 -24.05 -5.19
N PHE A 321 10.52 -24.79 -5.49
CA PHE A 321 10.52 -26.24 -5.47
C PHE A 321 10.79 -26.74 -6.87
N VAL A 322 11.77 -27.61 -7.04
CA VAL A 322 12.01 -28.27 -8.33
C VAL A 322 10.86 -29.24 -8.58
N VAL A 323 10.17 -29.02 -9.68
CA VAL A 323 9.12 -29.89 -10.14
C VAL A 323 9.68 -30.73 -11.26
N ASP A 324 9.86 -32.04 -11.04
CA ASP A 324 10.15 -33.00 -12.11
C ASP A 324 8.85 -33.60 -12.63
N ARG A 325 8.87 -34.04 -13.89
CA ARG A 325 7.71 -34.62 -14.54
C ARG A 325 8.02 -36.06 -14.90
N GLU A 326 7.28 -37.00 -14.31
CA GLU A 326 7.36 -38.39 -14.71
C GLU A 326 6.27 -38.70 -15.75
N ASN A 327 6.68 -39.21 -16.91
CA ASN A 327 5.77 -39.67 -17.95
C ASN A 327 5.64 -41.17 -17.88
N THR A 328 4.55 -41.67 -17.29
CA THR A 328 4.26 -43.08 -17.19
C THR A 328 3.05 -43.40 -18.07
N GLY A 329 3.30 -44.02 -19.26
CA GLY A 329 2.22 -44.47 -20.15
C GLY A 329 1.42 -43.32 -20.81
N GLY A 330 2.04 -42.14 -21.05
CA GLY A 330 1.38 -40.96 -21.62
C GLY A 330 0.67 -40.07 -20.62
N VAL A 331 0.70 -40.43 -19.34
CA VAL A 331 0.24 -39.56 -18.24
C VAL A 331 1.44 -38.88 -17.64
N VAL A 332 1.50 -37.55 -17.76
CA VAL A 332 2.53 -36.73 -17.13
C VAL A 332 2.08 -36.43 -15.71
N THR A 333 2.75 -37.05 -14.75
CA THR A 333 2.53 -36.75 -13.32
C THR A 333 3.69 -35.90 -12.84
N PRO A 334 3.41 -34.68 -12.34
CA PRO A 334 4.45 -33.86 -11.77
C PRO A 334 4.88 -34.40 -10.40
N ILE A 335 6.17 -34.51 -10.19
CA ILE A 335 6.79 -34.86 -8.90
C ILE A 335 7.43 -33.64 -8.31
N SER A 336 6.99 -33.23 -7.12
CA SER A 336 7.62 -32.14 -6.39
C SER A 336 8.70 -32.70 -5.47
N TYR A 337 9.95 -32.30 -5.70
CA TYR A 337 11.06 -32.54 -4.77
C TYR A 337 11.07 -31.44 -3.71
N THR A 338 10.49 -31.71 -2.54
CA THR A 338 10.16 -30.67 -1.54
C THR A 338 11.14 -30.57 -0.38
N ASP A 339 12.11 -31.49 -0.27
CA ASP A 339 12.92 -31.61 0.94
C ASP A 339 14.00 -30.51 1.09
N ASP A 340 14.36 -29.81 0.01
CA ASP A 340 15.36 -28.73 0.04
C ASP A 340 15.00 -27.64 -1.00
N PRO A 341 14.09 -26.71 -0.66
CA PRO A 341 13.74 -25.62 -1.58
C PRO A 341 14.92 -24.67 -1.79
N LYS A 342 15.19 -24.38 -3.06
CA LYS A 342 16.25 -23.46 -3.46
C LYS A 342 15.80 -22.01 -3.25
N GLU A 343 16.55 -21.21 -2.47
CA GLU A 343 16.34 -19.76 -2.41
C GLU A 343 16.76 -19.12 -3.74
N LEU A 344 15.81 -18.51 -4.45
CA LEU A 344 16.03 -17.80 -5.70
C LEU A 344 16.32 -16.33 -5.50
N SER A 345 15.61 -15.71 -4.57
CA SER A 345 15.79 -14.30 -4.28
C SER A 345 15.40 -13.93 -2.86
N ARG A 346 15.95 -12.81 -2.43
CA ARG A 346 15.68 -12.22 -1.11
C ARG A 346 15.59 -10.71 -1.25
N ARG A 347 14.54 -10.12 -0.70
CA ARG A 347 14.34 -8.68 -0.68
C ARG A 347 14.18 -8.18 0.74
N HIS A 348 15.01 -7.24 1.16
CA HIS A 348 14.94 -6.57 2.44
C HIS A 348 14.70 -5.08 2.25
N THR A 349 13.56 -4.59 2.67
CA THR A 349 13.21 -3.17 2.63
C THR A 349 13.18 -2.62 4.05
N ARG A 350 13.99 -1.59 4.30
CA ARG A 350 13.98 -0.83 5.55
C ARG A 350 13.55 0.59 5.27
N SER A 351 12.75 1.18 6.12
CA SER A 351 12.38 2.59 5.97
C SER A 351 12.34 3.30 7.30
N PHE A 352 12.73 4.56 7.26
CA PHE A 352 12.59 5.54 8.34
C PHE A 352 11.69 6.66 7.82
N LEU A 353 10.68 7.03 8.59
CA LEU A 353 9.79 8.15 8.31
C LEU A 353 9.78 9.08 9.52
N PHE A 354 9.97 10.36 9.25
CA PHE A 354 9.75 11.46 10.16
C PHE A 354 8.63 12.33 9.62
N ARG A 355 7.65 12.68 10.47
CA ARG A 355 6.61 13.65 10.15
C ARG A 355 6.42 14.61 11.30
N TYR A 356 6.32 15.89 10.99
CA TYR A 356 5.95 16.96 11.91
C TYR A 356 4.75 17.73 11.36
N ASP A 357 3.70 17.83 12.18
CA ASP A 357 2.51 18.63 11.90
C ASP A 357 2.42 19.76 12.92
N LEU A 358 2.24 20.99 12.47
CA LEU A 358 2.03 22.17 13.30
C LEU A 358 0.66 22.77 13.03
N TYR A 359 -0.15 22.84 14.07
CA TYR A 359 -1.48 23.45 14.05
C TYR A 359 -1.48 24.74 14.87
N SER A 360 -2.11 25.78 14.32
CA SER A 360 -2.31 27.07 15.00
C SER A 360 -3.58 27.73 14.45
N PRO A 361 -4.36 28.44 15.30
CA PRO A 361 -5.50 29.22 14.84
C PRO A 361 -5.14 30.41 13.94
N LYS A 362 -3.89 30.84 13.99
CA LYS A 362 -3.42 32.07 13.29
C LYS A 362 -2.50 31.79 12.12
N LEU A 363 -1.91 30.60 12.05
CA LEU A 363 -0.98 30.18 11.00
C LEU A 363 -1.63 29.06 10.16
N PRO A 364 -1.19 28.85 8.92
CA PRO A 364 -1.56 27.67 8.18
C PRO A 364 -1.18 26.41 8.95
N HIS A 365 -1.94 25.32 8.78
CA HIS A 365 -1.45 24.00 9.16
C HIS A 365 -0.21 23.71 8.31
N LEU A 366 0.90 23.43 8.96
CA LEU A 366 2.17 23.11 8.30
C LEU A 366 2.49 21.65 8.54
N MET A 367 2.90 20.95 7.50
CA MET A 367 3.40 19.57 7.56
C MET A 367 4.79 19.50 6.93
N VAL A 368 5.71 18.84 7.62
CA VAL A 368 6.99 18.42 7.08
C VAL A 368 7.06 16.91 7.19
N LEU A 369 7.40 16.24 6.09
CA LEU A 369 7.58 14.79 6.06
C LEU A 369 8.92 14.49 5.39
N ALA A 370 9.74 13.66 6.02
CA ALA A 370 10.96 13.11 5.46
C ALA A 370 10.92 11.59 5.54
N ARG A 371 11.32 10.92 4.47
CA ARG A 371 11.41 9.47 4.40
C ARG A 371 12.75 9.06 3.80
N ARG A 372 13.33 8.03 4.36
CA ARG A 372 14.48 7.33 3.77
C ARG A 372 14.19 5.84 3.72
N SER A 373 14.46 5.22 2.60
CA SER A 373 14.26 3.77 2.41
C SER A 373 15.52 3.15 1.85
N TRP A 374 15.86 1.97 2.36
CA TRP A 374 16.94 1.13 1.87
C TRP A 374 16.34 -0.18 1.39
N VAL A 375 16.56 -0.49 0.13
CA VAL A 375 16.15 -1.75 -0.48
C VAL A 375 17.42 -2.53 -0.80
N THR A 376 17.54 -3.72 -0.27
CA THR A 376 18.57 -4.68 -0.69
C THR A 376 17.88 -5.88 -1.30
N GLU A 377 18.29 -6.23 -2.51
CA GLU A 377 17.82 -7.43 -3.20
C GLU A 377 19.03 -8.30 -3.54
N THR A 378 18.86 -9.61 -3.42
CA THR A 378 19.81 -10.61 -3.90
C THR A 378 19.06 -11.61 -4.75
N ALA A 379 19.65 -12.07 -5.84
CA ALA A 379 19.09 -13.11 -6.68
C ALA A 379 20.16 -14.16 -7.00
N THR A 380 19.78 -15.43 -6.95
CA THR A 380 20.55 -16.59 -7.40
C THR A 380 19.76 -17.33 -8.47
N PRO A 381 19.59 -16.71 -9.66
CA PRO A 381 18.63 -17.19 -10.65
C PRO A 381 18.98 -18.58 -11.19
N ALA A 382 20.27 -18.88 -11.32
CA ALA A 382 20.78 -20.20 -11.67
C ALA A 382 22.20 -20.36 -11.13
N TYR A 383 22.48 -21.45 -10.44
CA TYR A 383 23.84 -21.75 -9.97
C TYR A 383 24.78 -21.92 -11.19
N PRO A 384 25.95 -21.31 -11.22
CA PRO A 384 26.66 -20.61 -10.14
C PRO A 384 26.47 -19.07 -10.13
N TYR A 385 25.45 -18.54 -10.74
CA TYR A 385 25.29 -17.09 -10.87
C TYR A 385 24.56 -16.46 -9.66
N ALA A 386 25.07 -15.31 -9.23
CA ALA A 386 24.45 -14.46 -8.21
C ALA A 386 24.53 -12.98 -8.60
N ASP A 387 23.51 -12.22 -8.26
CA ASP A 387 23.47 -10.75 -8.38
C ASP A 387 22.97 -10.12 -7.09
N SER A 388 23.30 -8.86 -6.88
CA SER A 388 22.87 -8.09 -5.72
C SER A 388 22.61 -6.65 -6.08
N LEU A 389 21.67 -6.03 -5.39
CA LEU A 389 21.27 -4.64 -5.55
C LEU A 389 21.15 -3.98 -4.18
N GLY A 390 21.73 -2.80 -4.05
CA GLY A 390 21.47 -1.87 -2.96
C GLY A 390 20.85 -0.58 -3.50
N VAL A 391 19.66 -0.20 -3.04
CA VAL A 391 19.05 1.10 -3.40
C VAL A 391 18.77 1.90 -2.15
N ASN A 392 19.18 3.17 -2.15
CA ASN A 392 18.89 4.13 -1.10
C ASN A 392 18.01 5.23 -1.70
N ILE A 393 16.76 5.33 -1.23
CA ILE A 393 15.76 6.28 -1.72
C ILE A 393 15.47 7.28 -0.59
N TYR A 394 15.42 8.55 -0.93
CA TYR A 394 15.06 9.62 0.00
C TYR A 394 13.92 10.46 -0.57
N SER A 395 13.07 10.98 0.32
CA SER A 395 12.06 11.97 -0.04
C SER A 395 11.80 12.95 1.08
N CYS A 396 11.45 14.18 0.71
CA CYS A 396 11.04 15.24 1.62
C CYS A 396 9.79 15.92 1.04
N SER A 397 8.82 16.21 1.90
CA SER A 397 7.61 16.94 1.53
C SER A 397 7.35 18.06 2.52
N VAL A 398 6.94 19.20 2.02
CA VAL A 398 6.44 20.32 2.83
C VAL A 398 5.06 20.68 2.31
N ALA A 399 4.07 20.73 3.21
CA ALA A 399 2.72 21.14 2.86
C ALA A 399 2.21 22.23 3.81
N ALA A 400 1.35 23.09 3.28
CA ALA A 400 0.67 24.13 4.02
C ALA A 400 -0.81 24.17 3.62
N ASP A 401 -1.72 24.15 4.61
CA ASP A 401 -3.16 24.34 4.41
C ASP A 401 -3.61 25.62 5.13
N TYR A 402 -4.18 26.54 4.39
CA TYR A 402 -4.60 27.84 4.90
C TYR A 402 -6.11 28.07 4.74
N PRO A 403 -6.84 28.28 5.85
CA PRO A 403 -8.26 28.58 5.81
C PRO A 403 -8.50 30.06 5.46
N VAL A 404 -9.27 30.32 4.40
CA VAL A 404 -9.68 31.67 3.95
C VAL A 404 -11.18 31.72 3.86
N GLY A 405 -11.84 32.20 4.90
CA GLY A 405 -13.31 32.22 4.96
C GLY A 405 -13.90 30.80 4.92
N ARG A 406 -14.58 30.47 3.82
CA ARG A 406 -15.14 29.12 3.57
C ARG A 406 -14.21 28.23 2.74
N PHE A 407 -13.10 28.76 2.28
CA PHE A 407 -12.10 28.03 1.54
C PHE A 407 -11.01 27.47 2.45
N LEU A 408 -10.53 26.28 2.12
CA LEU A 408 -9.28 25.73 2.58
C LEU A 408 -8.38 25.59 1.36
N LEU A 409 -7.31 26.36 1.32
CA LEU A 409 -6.31 26.34 0.24
C LEU A 409 -5.11 25.54 0.69
N GLY A 410 -4.67 24.59 -0.12
CA GLY A 410 -3.53 23.73 0.18
C GLY A 410 -2.45 23.83 -0.89
N MET A 411 -1.20 23.76 -0.46
CA MET A 411 -0.04 23.62 -1.32
C MET A 411 0.91 22.59 -0.73
N LYS A 412 1.46 21.72 -1.57
CA LYS A 412 2.46 20.74 -1.19
C LYS A 412 3.58 20.71 -2.22
N VAL A 413 4.81 20.68 -1.75
CA VAL A 413 6.01 20.48 -2.55
C VAL A 413 6.67 19.18 -2.09
N ASP A 414 7.01 18.33 -3.02
CA ASP A 414 7.67 17.05 -2.80
C ASP A 414 9.00 17.01 -3.57
N TYR A 415 10.04 16.55 -2.93
CA TYR A 415 11.29 16.20 -3.60
C TYR A 415 11.65 14.75 -3.26
N ALA A 416 12.05 13.98 -4.24
CA ALA A 416 12.52 12.61 -4.02
C ALA A 416 13.62 12.24 -5.02
N GLY A 417 14.46 11.29 -4.63
CA GLY A 417 15.52 10.75 -5.48
C GLY A 417 16.14 9.51 -4.85
N GLY A 418 17.15 8.96 -5.47
CA GLY A 418 17.81 7.77 -4.96
C GLY A 418 19.17 7.51 -5.59
N LYS A 419 19.86 6.53 -5.02
CA LYS A 419 21.12 5.99 -5.55
C LYS A 419 21.07 4.47 -5.51
N ALA A 420 21.52 3.85 -6.57
CA ALA A 420 21.66 2.41 -6.67
C ALA A 420 23.14 2.02 -6.71
N ASP A 421 23.43 0.90 -6.06
CA ASP A 421 24.69 0.18 -6.19
C ASP A 421 24.36 -1.25 -6.60
N GLN A 422 24.87 -1.62 -7.77
CA GLN A 422 24.66 -2.93 -8.38
C GLN A 422 25.96 -3.44 -8.95
N PRO A 423 26.62 -4.41 -8.29
CA PRO A 423 27.85 -5.03 -8.79
C PRO A 423 27.67 -5.79 -10.10
N GLY A 424 26.41 -6.21 -10.39
CA GLY A 424 26.06 -7.01 -11.56
C GLY A 424 26.22 -8.50 -11.35
N LEU A 425 25.69 -9.25 -12.33
CA LEU A 425 25.70 -10.70 -12.31
C LEU A 425 27.14 -11.25 -12.36
N ARG A 426 27.48 -12.15 -11.44
CA ARG A 426 28.79 -12.81 -11.36
C ARG A 426 28.62 -14.29 -11.08
N SER A 427 29.53 -15.08 -11.62
CA SER A 427 29.67 -16.48 -11.25
C SER A 427 30.41 -16.60 -9.93
N ILE A 428 29.86 -17.34 -8.99
CA ILE A 428 30.50 -17.69 -7.70
C ILE A 428 31.39 -18.92 -7.84
N ASP A 429 31.23 -19.69 -8.94
CA ASP A 429 32.08 -20.81 -9.34
C ASP A 429 32.33 -20.79 -10.85
N PRO A 430 33.39 -20.11 -11.32
CA PRO A 430 33.69 -20.00 -12.74
C PRO A 430 34.08 -21.32 -13.42
N SER A 431 34.35 -22.39 -12.66
CA SER A 431 34.70 -23.71 -13.19
C SER A 431 33.52 -24.44 -13.81
N ILE A 432 32.29 -23.98 -13.53
CA ILE A 432 31.05 -24.56 -14.03
C ILE A 432 30.58 -23.79 -15.27
N PRO A 433 30.65 -24.38 -16.47
CA PRO A 433 30.25 -23.71 -17.70
C PRO A 433 28.75 -23.79 -17.92
N VAL A 434 28.00 -22.91 -17.27
CA VAL A 434 26.54 -22.78 -17.42
C VAL A 434 26.21 -21.48 -18.14
N GLU A 435 25.17 -21.49 -18.98
CA GLU A 435 24.67 -20.32 -19.65
C GLU A 435 24.19 -19.25 -18.64
N LYS A 436 24.43 -17.99 -18.96
CA LYS A 436 23.99 -16.89 -18.11
C LYS A 436 22.46 -16.84 -18.06
N PRO A 437 21.87 -16.70 -16.87
CA PRO A 437 20.45 -16.56 -16.73
C PRO A 437 19.92 -15.31 -17.44
N TYR A 438 18.76 -15.44 -18.06
CA TYR A 438 18.11 -14.35 -18.78
C TYR A 438 17.52 -13.33 -17.80
N ARG A 439 17.70 -12.05 -18.11
CA ARG A 439 17.08 -10.91 -17.40
C ARG A 439 16.34 -10.03 -18.40
N LEU A 440 15.17 -9.51 -18.01
CA LEU A 440 14.46 -8.46 -18.74
C LEU A 440 15.18 -7.12 -18.57
N GLU A 441 16.29 -6.93 -19.30
CA GLU A 441 17.22 -5.82 -19.11
C GLU A 441 16.55 -4.45 -19.27
N GLY A 442 15.72 -4.28 -20.31
CA GLY A 442 15.03 -3.01 -20.55
C GLY A 442 14.06 -2.62 -19.43
N ASP A 443 13.33 -3.58 -18.87
CA ASP A 443 12.43 -3.35 -17.75
C ASP A 443 13.19 -3.13 -16.44
N TRP A 444 14.33 -3.81 -16.28
CA TRP A 444 15.23 -3.60 -15.16
C TRP A 444 15.78 -2.17 -15.12
N VAL A 445 16.37 -1.70 -16.22
CA VAL A 445 16.92 -0.34 -16.32
C VAL A 445 15.83 0.71 -16.09
N ARG A 446 14.63 0.51 -16.65
CA ARG A 446 13.49 1.38 -16.45
C ARG A 446 13.00 1.40 -14.98
N ARG A 447 12.98 0.24 -14.31
CA ARG A 447 12.67 0.14 -12.87
C ARG A 447 13.71 0.92 -12.05
N MET A 448 14.99 0.77 -12.37
CA MET A 448 16.07 1.45 -11.67
C MET A 448 15.99 2.96 -11.85
N GLU A 449 15.79 3.46 -13.09
CA GLU A 449 15.62 4.89 -13.33
C GLU A 449 14.42 5.46 -12.58
N TYR A 450 13.25 4.80 -12.61
CA TYR A 450 12.07 5.26 -11.87
C TYR A 450 12.31 5.35 -10.35
N MET A 451 13.05 4.40 -9.77
CA MET A 451 13.36 4.38 -8.34
C MET A 451 14.36 5.45 -7.93
N THR A 452 15.32 5.77 -8.78
CA THR A 452 16.48 6.60 -8.42
C THR A 452 16.47 8.01 -9.02
N ALA A 453 15.67 8.27 -10.06
CA ALA A 453 15.59 9.60 -10.67
C ALA A 453 15.17 10.67 -9.63
N ASP A 454 15.93 11.75 -9.58
CA ASP A 454 15.54 12.94 -8.84
C ASP A 454 14.26 13.51 -9.45
N ARG A 455 13.32 13.89 -8.59
CA ARG A 455 12.01 14.40 -9.01
C ARG A 455 11.46 15.45 -8.07
N LEU A 456 10.82 16.44 -8.66
CA LEU A 456 10.08 17.48 -7.96
C LEU A 456 8.59 17.31 -8.22
N GLY A 457 7.79 17.37 -7.16
CA GLY A 457 6.34 17.38 -7.21
C GLY A 457 5.77 18.68 -6.67
N LEU A 458 4.69 19.16 -7.29
CA LEU A 458 3.88 20.27 -6.81
C LEU A 458 2.42 19.84 -6.80
N THR A 459 1.74 20.04 -5.67
CA THR A 459 0.29 19.83 -5.55
C THR A 459 -0.34 21.11 -5.02
N ILE A 460 -1.42 21.53 -5.66
CA ILE A 460 -2.27 22.63 -5.20
C ILE A 460 -3.70 22.10 -5.00
N SER A 461 -4.36 22.56 -3.96
CA SER A 461 -5.73 22.15 -3.67
C SER A 461 -6.57 23.31 -3.17
N ALA A 462 -7.85 23.26 -3.45
CA ALA A 462 -8.85 24.18 -2.93
C ALA A 462 -10.10 23.41 -2.53
N ARG A 463 -10.65 23.70 -1.35
CA ARG A 463 -11.88 23.12 -0.84
C ARG A 463 -12.79 24.24 -0.35
N TYR A 464 -14.06 24.22 -0.79
CA TYR A 464 -15.10 25.15 -0.39
C TYR A 464 -16.12 24.45 0.48
N ALA A 465 -16.35 24.95 1.71
CA ALA A 465 -17.34 24.43 2.64
C ALA A 465 -18.60 25.29 2.62
N PHE A 466 -19.78 24.64 2.57
CA PHE A 466 -21.08 25.31 2.50
C PHE A 466 -22.17 24.55 3.27
N ALA A 467 -23.32 25.17 3.38
CA ALA A 467 -24.53 24.55 3.92
C ALA A 467 -25.67 24.72 2.92
N LEU A 468 -26.55 23.72 2.84
CA LEU A 468 -27.75 23.76 1.99
C LEU A 468 -28.97 23.49 2.87
N GLY A 469 -29.75 24.51 3.15
CA GLY A 469 -30.87 24.44 4.11
C GLY A 469 -30.39 24.02 5.50
N SER A 470 -30.94 22.93 6.04
CA SER A 470 -30.55 22.36 7.33
C SER A 470 -29.27 21.49 7.27
N VAL A 471 -28.84 21.10 6.09
CA VAL A 471 -27.67 20.25 5.89
C VAL A 471 -26.39 21.08 5.98
N LYS A 472 -25.58 20.81 7.02
CA LYS A 472 -24.31 21.47 7.28
C LYS A 472 -23.15 20.53 6.93
N GLY A 473 -21.94 21.08 6.78
CA GLY A 473 -20.73 20.29 6.56
C GLY A 473 -20.51 19.80 5.14
N LEU A 474 -21.31 20.29 4.17
CA LEU A 474 -21.09 20.02 2.74
C LEU A 474 -19.82 20.71 2.25
N PHE A 475 -19.14 20.07 1.32
CA PHE A 475 -18.00 20.66 0.64
C PHE A 475 -17.85 20.18 -0.79
N VAL A 476 -17.18 21.01 -1.58
CA VAL A 476 -16.60 20.64 -2.89
C VAL A 476 -15.12 20.99 -2.88
N GLY A 477 -14.31 20.23 -3.60
CA GLY A 477 -12.87 20.48 -3.67
C GLY A 477 -12.28 20.06 -5.00
N ALA A 478 -11.18 20.69 -5.34
CA ALA A 478 -10.36 20.37 -6.50
C ALA A 478 -8.88 20.29 -6.06
N GLU A 479 -8.16 19.39 -6.70
CA GLU A 479 -6.72 19.22 -6.50
C GLU A 479 -6.07 19.01 -7.87
N ALA A 480 -4.91 19.62 -8.08
CA ALA A 480 -4.07 19.39 -9.24
C ALA A 480 -2.64 19.09 -8.77
N SER A 481 -2.01 18.09 -9.36
CA SER A 481 -0.61 17.77 -9.10
C SER A 481 0.20 17.66 -10.37
N TRP A 482 1.48 17.95 -10.25
CA TRP A 482 2.48 17.80 -11.29
C TRP A 482 3.75 17.27 -10.65
N THR A 483 4.37 16.28 -11.30
CA THR A 483 5.68 15.73 -10.94
C THR A 483 6.58 15.76 -12.15
N HIS A 484 7.81 16.23 -11.96
CA HIS A 484 8.85 16.26 -12.99
C HIS A 484 10.08 15.50 -12.52
N GLY A 485 10.48 14.51 -13.30
CA GLY A 485 11.73 13.77 -13.12
C GLY A 485 12.88 14.43 -13.89
N PHE A 486 14.03 14.55 -13.24
CA PHE A 486 15.23 15.09 -13.83
C PHE A 486 16.13 14.00 -14.40
N ASN A 487 16.80 14.28 -15.49
CA ASN A 487 17.77 13.38 -16.14
C ASN A 487 17.15 12.01 -16.51
N VAL A 488 15.91 12.03 -16.98
CA VAL A 488 15.18 10.84 -17.41
C VAL A 488 15.59 10.45 -18.83
N ALA A 489 16.05 9.23 -19.03
CA ALA A 489 16.54 8.72 -20.30
C ALA A 489 15.72 7.55 -20.86
N VAL A 490 15.21 6.66 -20.01
CA VAL A 490 14.54 5.39 -20.42
C VAL A 490 13.05 5.39 -20.15
N LEU A 491 12.59 6.20 -19.18
CA LEU A 491 11.15 6.36 -18.93
C LEU A 491 10.48 7.05 -20.12
N PRO A 492 9.18 6.78 -20.40
CA PRO A 492 8.48 7.35 -21.54
C PRO A 492 8.37 8.88 -21.55
N GLY A 493 8.70 9.53 -20.46
CA GLY A 493 8.72 10.99 -20.31
C GLY A 493 9.02 11.41 -18.89
N ALA A 494 9.36 12.69 -18.74
CA ALA A 494 9.76 13.26 -17.45
C ALA A 494 8.59 13.76 -16.58
N ASP A 495 7.42 13.95 -17.15
CA ASP A 495 6.28 14.59 -16.48
C ASP A 495 5.17 13.59 -16.13
N ARG A 496 4.49 13.85 -15.00
CA ARG A 496 3.24 13.23 -14.59
C ARG A 496 2.31 14.29 -14.03
N LYS A 497 1.05 14.30 -14.45
CA LYS A 497 0.05 15.29 -14.05
C LYS A 497 -1.22 14.59 -13.60
N SER A 498 -1.87 15.12 -12.55
CA SER A 498 -3.19 14.67 -12.15
C SER A 498 -4.12 15.82 -11.81
N ALA A 499 -5.41 15.56 -11.93
CA ALA A 499 -6.48 16.45 -11.48
C ALA A 499 -7.55 15.60 -10.78
N THR A 500 -8.02 16.08 -9.62
CA THR A 500 -9.04 15.41 -8.82
C THR A 500 -10.14 16.40 -8.47
N LEU A 501 -11.38 15.99 -8.64
CA LEU A 501 -12.56 16.69 -8.14
C LEU A 501 -13.21 15.84 -7.06
N GLN A 502 -13.74 16.49 -6.02
CA GLN A 502 -14.38 15.81 -4.92
C GLN A 502 -15.55 16.60 -4.36
N CYS A 503 -16.57 15.91 -3.88
CA CYS A 503 -17.64 16.50 -3.11
C CYS A 503 -18.01 15.58 -1.94
N GLY A 504 -18.44 16.15 -0.83
CA GLY A 504 -18.75 15.34 0.34
C GLY A 504 -19.45 16.10 1.44
N ILE A 505 -19.65 15.37 2.54
CA ILE A 505 -20.30 15.87 3.74
C ILE A 505 -19.58 15.33 4.98
N ASN A 506 -19.48 16.17 6.03
CA ASN A 506 -19.05 15.79 7.38
C ASN A 506 -20.18 16.13 8.36
N PHE A 507 -20.56 15.20 9.22
CA PHE A 507 -21.68 15.33 10.16
C PHE A 507 -21.48 14.50 11.44
#